data_33825b3b040d91049cdbe06ea4bb44aa
#
_entry.id   33825b3b040d91049cdbe06ea4bb44aa
#
_cell.length_a   1.000
_cell.length_b   1.000
_cell.length_c   1.000
_cell.angle_alpha   90.00
_cell.angle_beta   90.00
_cell.angle_gamma   90.00
#
_symmetry.space_group_name_H-M   'P 1'
#
loop_
_entity.id
_entity.type
_entity.pdbx_description
1 polymer ?
#
loop_
_entity_poly.entity_id
_entity_poly.type
_entity_poly.pdbx_seq_one_letter_code
_entity_poly.pdbx_strand_id
1 'polypeptide(L)'
;MSDPSKPLVIPGVYDAIGAKIAQKVGFEAMFQTGYGTSATLLGMPDYGFIGATETLENARRICRAVSVPVIVDSDTGYGNALSVWKLVNELQEAGASGMFLEDQRWPKRCGHMAGKEVVEREEYAEKLQAAVDAKKGKDFIIVARTDARATKGLGEAIDRAKYYRKIGADAVFVEAPKSIDEMREIGKSINAPLVANMIEGGATPIRSAKELHKMGFKIILYPLSVLYANTYASLQILKELKKTGTTSKLANRLVSFDEFNDIVELPKFRKLESRYKR
;
A
#
# COMPACT_ATOMS: atom_id res chain seq x y z
N MET A 1 -16.86 9.37 1.77
CA MET A 1 -16.31 8.43 2.76
C MET A 1 -17.19 7.22 2.81
N SER A 2 -16.59 6.02 2.75
CA SER A 2 -17.29 4.75 2.94
C SER A 2 -18.06 4.75 4.27
N ASP A 3 -19.12 3.97 4.33
CA ASP A 3 -19.94 3.75 5.52
C ASP A 3 -19.06 3.44 6.74
N PRO A 4 -19.05 4.27 7.79
CA PRO A 4 -18.19 4.08 8.96
C PRO A 4 -18.48 2.76 9.72
N SER A 5 -19.62 2.11 9.44
CA SER A 5 -19.98 0.81 9.99
C SER A 5 -19.28 -0.36 9.32
N LYS A 6 -18.59 -0.14 8.19
CA LYS A 6 -17.90 -1.18 7.41
C LYS A 6 -16.38 -0.94 7.39
N PRO A 7 -15.57 -2.00 7.34
CA PRO A 7 -14.14 -1.85 7.09
C PRO A 7 -13.88 -1.45 5.64
N LEU A 8 -12.91 -0.58 5.42
CA LEU A 8 -12.39 -0.26 4.10
C LEU A 8 -11.34 -1.31 3.72
N VAL A 9 -11.62 -2.12 2.71
CA VAL A 9 -10.66 -3.08 2.16
C VAL A 9 -9.92 -2.41 1.01
N ILE A 10 -8.60 -2.36 1.09
CA ILE A 10 -7.75 -1.74 0.07
C ILE A 10 -6.75 -2.75 -0.50
N PRO A 11 -6.74 -2.96 -1.83
CA PRO A 11 -5.76 -3.81 -2.48
C PRO A 11 -4.44 -3.06 -2.68
N GLY A 12 -3.34 -3.81 -2.67
CA GLY A 12 -2.04 -3.31 -3.12
C GLY A 12 -1.98 -3.30 -4.64
N VAL A 13 -1.54 -2.17 -5.18
CA VAL A 13 -1.24 -1.97 -6.60
C VAL A 13 0.18 -1.45 -6.73
N TYR A 14 0.81 -1.69 -7.86
CA TYR A 14 2.21 -1.30 -8.09
C TYR A 14 2.43 -0.69 -9.47
N ASP A 15 1.38 -0.61 -10.29
CA ASP A 15 1.37 0.00 -11.61
C ASP A 15 -0.01 0.54 -11.99
N ALA A 16 -0.08 1.26 -13.10
CA ALA A 16 -1.31 1.88 -13.58
C ALA A 16 -2.36 0.86 -14.06
N ILE A 17 -1.95 -0.29 -14.60
CA ILE A 17 -2.92 -1.30 -15.06
C ILE A 17 -3.56 -2.03 -13.88
N GLY A 18 -2.79 -2.39 -12.86
CA GLY A 18 -3.32 -2.94 -11.62
C GLY A 18 -4.28 -2.00 -10.93
N ALA A 19 -3.98 -0.69 -10.93
CA ALA A 19 -4.86 0.34 -10.39
C ALA A 19 -6.20 0.42 -11.16
N LYS A 20 -6.17 0.42 -12.51
CA LYS A 20 -7.38 0.41 -13.33
C LYS A 20 -8.23 -0.83 -13.09
N ILE A 21 -7.60 -2.00 -12.95
CA ILE A 21 -8.30 -3.25 -12.64
C ILE A 21 -8.98 -3.14 -11.26
N ALA A 22 -8.26 -2.68 -10.23
CA ALA A 22 -8.82 -2.51 -8.90
C ALA A 22 -10.02 -1.55 -8.89
N GLN A 23 -9.92 -0.41 -9.59
CA GLN A 23 -11.05 0.52 -9.75
C GLN A 23 -12.22 -0.11 -10.52
N LYS A 24 -11.96 -0.85 -11.60
CA LYS A 24 -13.00 -1.53 -12.39
C LYS A 24 -13.75 -2.59 -11.57
N VAL A 25 -13.07 -3.28 -10.68
CA VAL A 25 -13.68 -4.24 -9.73
C VAL A 25 -14.54 -3.54 -8.68
N GLY A 26 -14.33 -2.24 -8.44
CA GLY A 26 -15.15 -1.44 -7.53
C GLY A 26 -14.51 -1.17 -6.17
N PHE A 27 -13.18 -1.27 -6.02
CA PHE A 27 -12.51 -0.84 -4.80
C PHE A 27 -12.59 0.67 -4.65
N GLU A 28 -12.94 1.13 -3.44
CA GLU A 28 -13.16 2.55 -3.11
C GLU A 28 -11.85 3.32 -2.84
N ALA A 29 -10.75 2.61 -2.58
CA ALA A 29 -9.40 3.13 -2.42
C ALA A 29 -8.38 2.03 -2.70
N MET A 30 -7.11 2.40 -2.88
CA MET A 30 -6.02 1.46 -3.11
C MET A 30 -4.72 1.92 -2.47
N PHE A 31 -3.78 1.00 -2.37
CA PHE A 31 -2.47 1.21 -1.77
C PHE A 31 -1.36 0.97 -2.79
N GLN A 32 -0.53 1.97 -3.07
CA GLN A 32 0.71 1.74 -3.80
C GLN A 32 1.69 1.03 -2.88
N THR A 33 1.91 -0.26 -3.12
CA THR A 33 2.78 -1.09 -2.28
C THR A 33 4.26 -0.87 -2.61
N GLY A 34 5.09 -0.57 -1.61
CA GLY A 34 6.55 -0.44 -1.76
C GLY A 34 7.19 -1.75 -2.20
N TYR A 35 6.78 -2.88 -1.60
CA TYR A 35 7.23 -4.22 -1.99
C TYR A 35 6.95 -4.51 -3.48
N GLY A 36 5.70 -4.25 -3.92
CA GLY A 36 5.32 -4.44 -5.32
C GLY A 36 6.07 -3.50 -6.26
N THR A 37 6.29 -2.25 -5.84
CA THR A 37 7.06 -1.27 -6.60
C THR A 37 8.53 -1.71 -6.76
N SER A 38 9.19 -2.17 -5.69
CA SER A 38 10.56 -2.71 -5.76
C SER A 38 10.64 -3.92 -6.70
N ALA A 39 9.72 -4.87 -6.55
CA ALA A 39 9.69 -6.07 -7.38
C ALA A 39 9.47 -5.78 -8.87
N THR A 40 8.60 -4.84 -9.21
CA THR A 40 8.22 -4.59 -10.61
C THR A 40 9.10 -3.57 -11.32
N LEU A 41 9.63 -2.57 -10.63
CA LEU A 41 10.55 -1.61 -11.23
C LEU A 41 11.98 -2.14 -11.32
N LEU A 42 12.44 -2.86 -10.30
CA LEU A 42 13.84 -3.27 -10.19
C LEU A 42 14.08 -4.79 -10.34
N GLY A 43 13.02 -5.61 -10.20
CA GLY A 43 13.17 -7.06 -10.08
C GLY A 43 13.89 -7.46 -8.78
N MET A 44 13.82 -6.61 -7.74
CA MET A 44 14.57 -6.75 -6.49
C MET A 44 13.64 -6.88 -5.29
N PRO A 45 14.12 -7.52 -4.19
CA PRO A 45 13.36 -7.59 -2.94
C PRO A 45 13.22 -6.20 -2.29
N ASP A 46 12.28 -6.09 -1.37
CA ASP A 46 12.01 -4.87 -0.62
C ASP A 46 13.01 -4.67 0.53
N TYR A 47 14.15 -4.09 0.20
CA TYR A 47 15.31 -3.84 1.07
C TYR A 47 15.80 -2.38 1.04
N GLY A 48 14.89 -1.43 0.78
CA GLY A 48 15.23 -0.02 0.70
C GLY A 48 16.02 0.36 -0.57
N PHE A 49 15.84 -0.38 -1.67
CA PHE A 49 16.44 -0.04 -2.96
C PHE A 49 15.68 1.05 -3.71
N ILE A 50 14.39 1.22 -3.41
CA ILE A 50 13.55 2.27 -3.96
C ILE A 50 13.77 3.56 -3.16
N GLY A 51 13.96 4.66 -3.86
CA GLY A 51 14.06 6.00 -3.27
C GLY A 51 12.78 6.83 -3.45
N ALA A 52 12.83 8.07 -2.97
CA ALA A 52 11.71 9.01 -3.09
C ALA A 52 11.31 9.25 -4.55
N THR A 53 12.27 9.36 -5.45
CA THR A 53 12.00 9.65 -6.88
C THR A 53 11.19 8.54 -7.54
N GLU A 54 11.62 7.29 -7.39
CA GLU A 54 10.92 6.13 -7.96
C GLU A 54 9.52 6.00 -7.37
N THR A 55 9.37 6.19 -6.07
CA THR A 55 8.08 6.15 -5.38
C THR A 55 7.13 7.23 -5.90
N LEU A 56 7.60 8.48 -6.02
CA LEU A 56 6.82 9.62 -6.52
C LEU A 56 6.42 9.46 -7.98
N GLU A 57 7.34 9.03 -8.85
CA GLU A 57 7.03 8.81 -10.25
C GLU A 57 5.99 7.71 -10.44
N ASN A 58 6.11 6.62 -9.69
CA ASN A 58 5.14 5.55 -9.74
C ASN A 58 3.78 6.00 -9.17
N ALA A 59 3.76 6.75 -8.05
CA ALA A 59 2.55 7.35 -7.49
C ALA A 59 1.83 8.23 -8.51
N ARG A 60 2.57 9.10 -9.20
CA ARG A 60 2.02 9.97 -10.25
C ARG A 60 1.36 9.19 -11.38
N ARG A 61 1.98 8.09 -11.83
CA ARG A 61 1.42 7.22 -12.88
C ARG A 61 0.14 6.54 -12.40
N ILE A 62 0.13 6.01 -11.19
CA ILE A 62 -1.04 5.33 -10.60
C ILE A 62 -2.17 6.32 -10.37
N CYS A 63 -1.92 7.45 -9.69
CA CYS A 63 -2.94 8.45 -9.39
C CYS A 63 -3.60 9.04 -10.64
N ARG A 64 -2.83 9.24 -11.73
CA ARG A 64 -3.37 9.71 -12.99
C ARG A 64 -4.22 8.68 -13.74
N ALA A 65 -4.06 7.41 -13.45
CA ALA A 65 -4.78 6.33 -14.13
C ALA A 65 -6.18 6.08 -13.56
N VAL A 66 -6.47 6.55 -12.34
CA VAL A 66 -7.70 6.25 -11.60
C VAL A 66 -8.29 7.51 -10.98
N SER A 67 -9.55 7.42 -10.53
CA SER A 67 -10.27 8.51 -9.84
C SER A 67 -10.50 8.22 -8.34
N VAL A 68 -10.22 7.00 -7.89
CA VAL A 68 -10.33 6.63 -6.48
C VAL A 68 -9.06 6.99 -5.72
N PRO A 69 -9.15 7.24 -4.40
CA PRO A 69 -8.02 7.58 -3.55
C PRO A 69 -6.89 6.54 -3.61
N VAL A 70 -5.66 7.02 -3.69
CA VAL A 70 -4.43 6.22 -3.63
C VAL A 70 -3.63 6.62 -2.41
N ILE A 71 -3.30 5.66 -1.54
CA ILE A 71 -2.40 5.84 -0.40
C ILE A 71 -1.05 5.23 -0.79
N VAL A 72 0.04 5.94 -0.51
CA VAL A 72 1.38 5.57 -0.99
C VAL A 72 2.22 5.03 0.17
N ASP A 73 2.87 3.88 -0.04
CA ASP A 73 3.96 3.42 0.83
C ASP A 73 5.17 4.34 0.65
N SER A 74 5.58 4.98 1.73
CA SER A 74 6.66 5.95 1.71
C SER A 74 7.83 5.56 2.61
N ASP A 75 7.90 4.28 2.95
CA ASP A 75 8.95 3.71 3.77
C ASP A 75 9.21 4.58 5.02
N THR A 76 10.47 4.93 5.29
CA THR A 76 10.88 5.79 6.42
C THR A 76 10.89 7.29 6.09
N GLY A 77 10.36 7.69 4.90
CA GLY A 77 10.35 9.07 4.42
C GLY A 77 11.62 9.50 3.69
N TYR A 78 12.51 8.56 3.37
CA TYR A 78 13.72 8.74 2.55
C TYR A 78 14.69 9.82 3.06
N GLY A 79 14.72 10.06 4.37
CA GLY A 79 15.65 11.01 4.97
C GLY A 79 15.18 11.52 6.35
N ASN A 80 15.49 12.79 6.64
CA ASN A 80 15.10 13.46 7.89
C ASN A 80 13.69 14.10 7.81
N ALA A 81 13.31 14.87 8.82
CA ALA A 81 12.01 15.56 8.87
C ALA A 81 11.76 16.49 7.68
N LEU A 82 12.79 17.20 7.18
CA LEU A 82 12.66 18.06 6.00
C LEU A 82 12.41 17.25 4.71
N SER A 83 13.05 16.08 4.60
CA SER A 83 12.80 15.15 3.48
C SER A 83 11.35 14.66 3.48
N VAL A 84 10.82 14.35 4.65
CA VAL A 84 9.41 13.95 4.81
C VAL A 84 8.46 15.10 4.47
N TRP A 85 8.74 16.30 4.96
CA TRP A 85 7.95 17.48 4.63
C TRP A 85 7.87 17.73 3.11
N LYS A 86 9.02 17.64 2.43
CA LYS A 86 9.09 17.75 0.97
C LYS A 86 8.29 16.63 0.29
N LEU A 87 8.46 15.37 0.72
CA LEU A 87 7.79 14.22 0.15
C LEU A 87 6.27 14.34 0.23
N VAL A 88 5.71 14.79 1.36
CA VAL A 88 4.27 15.00 1.52
C VAL A 88 3.73 16.01 0.50
N ASN A 89 4.43 17.14 0.28
CA ASN A 89 4.03 18.12 -0.72
C ASN A 89 4.04 17.51 -2.13
N GLU A 90 5.08 16.78 -2.50
CA GLU A 90 5.22 16.15 -3.81
C GLU A 90 4.20 15.03 -4.04
N LEU A 91 3.84 14.25 -3.01
CA LEU A 91 2.78 13.26 -3.09
C LEU A 91 1.40 13.89 -3.31
N GLN A 92 1.10 15.00 -2.63
CA GLN A 92 -0.14 15.75 -2.86
C GLN A 92 -0.20 16.28 -4.31
N GLU A 93 0.91 16.81 -4.84
CA GLU A 93 1.01 17.26 -6.24
C GLU A 93 0.90 16.09 -7.24
N ALA A 94 1.35 14.91 -6.88
CA ALA A 94 1.19 13.70 -7.67
C ALA A 94 -0.27 13.19 -7.71
N GLY A 95 -1.14 13.70 -6.81
CA GLY A 95 -2.54 13.30 -6.68
C GLY A 95 -2.78 12.18 -5.66
N ALA A 96 -1.80 11.86 -4.82
CA ALA A 96 -2.00 10.89 -3.75
C ALA A 96 -2.94 11.45 -2.67
N SER A 97 -3.72 10.57 -2.06
CA SER A 97 -4.66 10.90 -0.98
C SER A 97 -4.13 10.59 0.42
N GLY A 98 -2.91 10.10 0.50
CA GLY A 98 -2.25 9.83 1.77
C GLY A 98 -0.95 9.05 1.61
N MET A 99 -0.27 8.85 2.73
CA MET A 99 0.95 8.08 2.80
C MET A 99 1.01 7.19 4.04
N PHE A 100 1.78 6.11 3.94
CA PHE A 100 2.30 5.38 5.09
C PHE A 100 3.71 5.87 5.36
N LEU A 101 4.04 6.07 6.64
CA LEU A 101 5.36 6.42 7.13
C LEU A 101 5.71 5.47 8.27
N GLU A 102 6.86 4.81 8.23
CA GLU A 102 7.26 3.81 9.22
C GLU A 102 8.48 4.22 10.05
N ASP A 103 8.57 3.67 11.26
CA ASP A 103 9.63 3.97 12.24
C ASP A 103 10.86 3.05 12.12
N GLN A 104 11.04 2.34 11.01
CA GLN A 104 12.25 1.55 10.79
C GLN A 104 13.48 2.43 10.62
N ARG A 105 14.64 1.88 11.00
CA ARG A 105 15.96 2.42 10.66
C ARG A 105 16.26 2.11 9.19
N TRP A 106 16.73 3.12 8.46
CA TRP A 106 17.20 2.90 7.08
C TRP A 106 18.58 2.19 7.04
N PRO A 107 18.84 1.26 6.10
CA PRO A 107 17.91 0.75 5.09
C PRO A 107 16.87 -0.20 5.68
N LYS A 108 15.61 0.07 5.35
CA LYS A 108 14.48 -0.69 5.86
C LYS A 108 14.37 -2.09 5.24
N ARG A 109 13.53 -2.92 5.79
CA ARG A 109 13.14 -4.23 5.24
C ARG A 109 11.63 -4.38 5.26
N CYS A 110 11.10 -5.29 4.41
CA CYS A 110 9.68 -5.63 4.47
C CYS A 110 9.26 -6.00 5.90
N GLY A 111 8.10 -5.52 6.34
CA GLY A 111 7.58 -5.69 7.70
C GLY A 111 7.44 -7.14 8.19
N HIS A 112 7.34 -8.10 7.27
CA HIS A 112 7.28 -9.52 7.59
C HIS A 112 8.65 -10.24 7.53
N MET A 113 9.72 -9.53 7.20
CA MET A 113 11.10 -10.07 7.20
C MET A 113 11.79 -9.89 8.56
N ALA A 114 12.80 -10.72 8.83
CA ALA A 114 13.63 -10.63 10.02
C ALA A 114 14.73 -9.56 9.89
N GLY A 115 15.33 -9.17 11.02
CA GLY A 115 16.47 -8.26 11.06
C GLY A 115 16.13 -6.79 10.85
N LYS A 116 14.90 -6.39 11.16
CA LYS A 116 14.49 -4.98 11.23
C LYS A 116 15.06 -4.34 12.49
N GLU A 117 15.25 -3.04 12.42
CA GLU A 117 15.51 -2.14 13.54
C GLU A 117 14.53 -0.97 13.48
N VAL A 118 14.16 -0.42 14.63
CA VAL A 118 13.38 0.81 14.71
C VAL A 118 14.23 1.92 15.33
N VAL A 119 13.99 3.14 14.86
CA VAL A 119 14.60 4.34 15.45
C VAL A 119 13.95 4.64 16.80
N GLU A 120 14.53 5.55 17.59
CA GLU A 120 13.88 6.02 18.79
C GLU A 120 12.57 6.74 18.43
N ARG A 121 11.57 6.60 19.28
CA ARG A 121 10.22 7.12 18.99
C ARG A 121 10.19 8.65 18.82
N GLU A 122 11.12 9.35 19.47
CA GLU A 122 11.28 10.79 19.39
C GLU A 122 11.84 11.21 18.00
N GLU A 123 12.81 10.45 17.46
CA GLU A 123 13.32 10.67 16.09
C GLU A 123 12.23 10.49 15.03
N TYR A 124 11.42 9.44 15.17
CA TYR A 124 10.30 9.25 14.27
C TYR A 124 9.22 10.32 14.46
N ALA A 125 9.00 10.79 15.70
CA ALA A 125 8.04 11.83 16.03
C ALA A 125 8.34 13.15 15.29
N GLU A 126 9.60 13.52 15.12
CA GLU A 126 10.00 14.68 14.33
C GLU A 126 9.60 14.55 12.86
N LYS A 127 9.81 13.38 12.27
CA LYS A 127 9.39 13.08 10.89
C LYS A 127 7.87 13.10 10.76
N LEU A 128 7.15 12.50 11.70
CA LEU A 128 5.71 12.47 11.70
C LEU A 128 5.11 13.88 11.86
N GLN A 129 5.68 14.71 12.75
CA GLN A 129 5.26 16.10 12.90
C GLN A 129 5.44 16.87 11.58
N ALA A 130 6.59 16.70 10.92
CA ALA A 130 6.84 17.33 9.62
C ALA A 130 5.84 16.87 8.54
N ALA A 131 5.43 15.60 8.56
CA ALA A 131 4.38 15.10 7.66
C ALA A 131 3.02 15.75 7.94
N VAL A 132 2.66 15.88 9.21
CA VAL A 132 1.40 16.51 9.64
C VAL A 132 1.38 18.00 9.26
N ASP A 133 2.48 18.71 9.46
CA ASP A 133 2.59 20.14 9.15
C ASP A 133 2.58 20.43 7.63
N ALA A 134 3.10 19.49 6.83
CA ALA A 134 3.10 19.61 5.36
C ALA A 134 1.73 19.32 4.73
N LYS A 135 0.83 18.71 5.48
CA LYS A 135 -0.49 18.29 5.00
C LYS A 135 -1.38 19.51 4.70
N LYS A 136 -1.83 19.64 3.45
CA LYS A 136 -2.76 20.70 3.03
C LYS A 136 -4.20 20.19 3.16
N GLY A 137 -4.92 20.69 4.17
CA GLY A 137 -6.32 20.33 4.40
C GLY A 137 -6.50 18.94 5.04
N LYS A 138 -7.72 18.39 4.92
CA LYS A 138 -8.11 17.10 5.53
C LYS A 138 -8.11 15.92 4.55
N ASP A 139 -7.89 16.19 3.28
CA ASP A 139 -8.05 15.21 2.21
C ASP A 139 -6.79 14.34 1.98
N PHE A 140 -5.68 14.67 2.65
CA PHE A 140 -4.48 13.86 2.66
C PHE A 140 -4.30 13.21 4.03
N ILE A 141 -4.20 11.88 4.09
CA ILE A 141 -4.09 11.15 5.35
C ILE A 141 -2.65 10.68 5.60
N ILE A 142 -2.22 10.75 6.86
CA ILE A 142 -0.95 10.21 7.33
C ILE A 142 -1.23 8.96 8.15
N VAL A 143 -0.73 7.83 7.70
CA VAL A 143 -0.77 6.56 8.44
C VAL A 143 0.59 6.34 9.09
N ALA A 144 0.66 6.44 10.41
CA ALA A 144 1.88 6.16 11.15
C ALA A 144 2.01 4.66 11.43
N ARG A 145 3.06 4.04 10.88
CA ARG A 145 3.37 2.62 11.06
C ARG A 145 4.50 2.45 12.08
N THR A 146 4.35 1.46 12.95
CA THR A 146 5.43 1.01 13.82
C THR A 146 5.77 -0.46 13.58
N ASP A 147 7.04 -0.75 13.43
CA ASP A 147 7.61 -2.09 13.36
C ASP A 147 8.17 -2.58 14.70
N ALA A 148 7.95 -1.82 15.78
CA ALA A 148 8.47 -2.11 17.13
C ALA A 148 7.97 -3.44 17.70
N ARG A 149 6.83 -3.96 17.21
CA ARG A 149 6.33 -5.28 17.65
C ARG A 149 7.37 -6.39 17.45
N ALA A 150 8.09 -6.36 16.33
CA ALA A 150 9.09 -7.38 16.01
C ALA A 150 10.40 -7.22 16.77
N THR A 151 10.74 -6.00 17.18
CA THR A 151 12.04 -5.62 17.74
C THR A 151 12.03 -5.35 19.24
N LYS A 152 10.94 -4.74 19.74
CA LYS A 152 10.79 -4.28 21.13
C LYS A 152 9.57 -4.89 21.84
N GLY A 153 8.74 -5.65 21.13
CA GLY A 153 7.55 -6.32 21.67
C GLY A 153 6.24 -5.55 21.46
N LEU A 154 5.12 -6.21 21.79
CA LEU A 154 3.78 -5.69 21.54
C LEU A 154 3.45 -4.44 22.36
N GLY A 155 3.83 -4.41 23.64
CA GLY A 155 3.58 -3.27 24.53
C GLY A 155 4.19 -1.98 24.00
N GLU A 156 5.48 -2.00 23.63
CA GLU A 156 6.15 -0.84 23.03
C GLU A 156 5.51 -0.42 21.70
N ALA A 157 5.09 -1.37 20.86
CA ALA A 157 4.43 -1.04 19.61
C ALA A 157 3.07 -0.35 19.83
N ILE A 158 2.30 -0.78 20.83
CA ILE A 158 1.04 -0.14 21.21
C ILE A 158 1.29 1.27 21.76
N ASP A 159 2.31 1.46 22.60
CA ASP A 159 2.63 2.75 23.18
C ASP A 159 3.12 3.75 22.12
N ARG A 160 3.95 3.30 21.16
CA ARG A 160 4.33 4.09 19.98
C ARG A 160 3.12 4.48 19.14
N ALA A 161 2.23 3.56 18.82
CA ALA A 161 1.03 3.84 18.04
C ALA A 161 0.13 4.89 18.71
N LYS A 162 -0.06 4.81 20.03
CA LYS A 162 -0.78 5.83 20.81
C LYS A 162 -0.08 7.18 20.78
N TYR A 163 1.24 7.19 20.90
CA TYR A 163 2.04 8.41 20.85
C TYR A 163 1.97 9.07 19.47
N TYR A 164 2.12 8.30 18.40
CA TYR A 164 2.02 8.79 17.03
C TYR A 164 0.63 9.35 16.70
N ARG A 165 -0.42 8.73 17.25
CA ARG A 165 -1.78 9.28 17.15
C ARG A 165 -1.90 10.65 17.82
N LYS A 166 -1.26 10.88 18.97
CA LYS A 166 -1.26 12.17 19.68
C LYS A 166 -0.53 13.25 18.90
N ILE A 167 0.52 12.92 18.14
CA ILE A 167 1.24 13.86 17.26
C ILE A 167 0.35 14.35 16.11
N GLY A 168 -0.59 13.54 15.64
CA GLY A 168 -1.52 13.95 14.58
C GLY A 168 -1.68 12.97 13.44
N ALA A 169 -1.16 11.73 13.56
CA ALA A 169 -1.43 10.69 12.57
C ALA A 169 -2.94 10.45 12.44
N ASP A 170 -3.47 10.37 11.22
CA ASP A 170 -4.89 10.14 10.95
C ASP A 170 -5.28 8.69 11.24
N ALA A 171 -4.39 7.75 10.98
CA ALA A 171 -4.51 6.33 11.30
C ALA A 171 -3.18 5.79 11.82
N VAL A 172 -3.21 4.65 12.50
CA VAL A 172 -2.02 3.99 12.99
C VAL A 172 -1.98 2.52 12.57
N PHE A 173 -0.77 2.01 12.42
CA PHE A 173 -0.52 0.68 11.95
C PHE A 173 0.58 0.00 12.79
N VAL A 174 0.21 -1.05 13.51
CA VAL A 174 1.15 -1.93 14.21
C VAL A 174 1.45 -3.11 13.29
N GLU A 175 2.68 -3.20 12.79
CA GLU A 175 3.09 -4.21 11.81
C GLU A 175 3.30 -5.58 12.44
N ALA A 176 2.88 -6.60 11.70
CA ALA A 176 3.15 -8.02 11.94
C ALA A 176 2.78 -8.54 13.35
N PRO A 177 1.54 -8.32 13.85
CA PRO A 177 1.06 -9.05 15.01
C PRO A 177 1.05 -10.55 14.70
N LYS A 178 1.53 -11.36 15.66
CA LYS A 178 1.77 -12.81 15.43
C LYS A 178 0.58 -13.70 15.80
N SER A 179 -0.43 -13.17 16.45
CA SER A 179 -1.60 -13.93 16.87
C SER A 179 -2.88 -13.12 16.84
N ILE A 180 -4.01 -13.82 16.88
CA ILE A 180 -5.33 -13.18 16.98
C ILE A 180 -5.46 -12.41 18.29
N ASP A 181 -4.86 -12.91 19.36
CA ASP A 181 -4.93 -12.25 20.67
C ASP A 181 -4.15 -10.93 20.67
N GLU A 182 -2.97 -10.88 20.02
CA GLU A 182 -2.26 -9.63 19.79
C GLU A 182 -3.10 -8.63 18.96
N MET A 183 -3.79 -9.12 17.92
CA MET A 183 -4.67 -8.26 17.11
C MET A 183 -5.84 -7.71 17.95
N ARG A 184 -6.45 -8.52 18.81
CA ARG A 184 -7.50 -8.07 19.73
C ARG A 184 -6.97 -7.04 20.72
N GLU A 185 -5.77 -7.26 21.26
CA GLU A 185 -5.13 -6.34 22.20
C GLU A 185 -4.83 -5.00 21.55
N ILE A 186 -4.30 -4.97 20.33
CA ILE A 186 -4.09 -3.76 19.54
C ILE A 186 -5.41 -3.01 19.36
N GLY A 187 -6.46 -3.70 18.89
CA GLY A 187 -7.76 -3.10 18.64
C GLY A 187 -8.45 -2.56 19.90
N LYS A 188 -8.26 -3.21 21.06
CA LYS A 188 -8.80 -2.77 22.35
C LYS A 188 -8.02 -1.62 22.97
N SER A 189 -6.70 -1.60 22.76
CA SER A 189 -5.78 -0.68 23.44
C SER A 189 -5.64 0.67 22.78
N ILE A 190 -5.90 0.77 21.44
CA ILE A 190 -5.61 1.96 20.65
C ILE A 190 -6.92 2.58 20.15
N ASN A 191 -7.23 3.79 20.62
CA ASN A 191 -8.38 4.56 20.13
C ASN A 191 -8.00 5.42 18.92
N ALA A 192 -7.90 4.79 17.76
CA ALA A 192 -7.62 5.42 16.48
C ALA A 192 -8.14 4.53 15.32
N PRO A 193 -8.31 5.04 14.10
CA PRO A 193 -8.44 4.19 12.93
C PRO A 193 -7.21 3.28 12.81
N LEU A 194 -7.42 1.95 12.82
CA LEU A 194 -6.37 0.94 12.80
C LEU A 194 -6.28 0.29 11.42
N VAL A 195 -5.05 0.07 10.96
CA VAL A 195 -4.74 -0.71 9.75
C VAL A 195 -4.38 -2.14 10.13
N ALA A 196 -4.99 -3.13 9.46
CA ALA A 196 -4.55 -4.52 9.48
C ALA A 196 -3.95 -4.90 8.14
N ASN A 197 -2.76 -5.48 8.15
CA ASN A 197 -2.02 -5.91 6.97
C ASN A 197 -2.12 -7.42 6.79
N MET A 198 -2.75 -7.85 5.69
CA MET A 198 -3.01 -9.26 5.37
C MET A 198 -2.12 -9.69 4.22
N ILE A 199 -1.00 -10.33 4.55
CA ILE A 199 -0.04 -10.88 3.58
C ILE A 199 -0.14 -12.39 3.58
N GLU A 200 -0.44 -12.98 2.44
CA GLU A 200 -0.48 -14.43 2.25
C GLU A 200 0.90 -15.04 2.52
N GLY A 201 0.96 -15.97 3.46
CA GLY A 201 2.22 -16.60 3.90
C GLY A 201 3.07 -15.71 4.84
N GLY A 202 2.57 -14.56 5.25
CA GLY A 202 3.26 -13.66 6.18
C GLY A 202 3.15 -14.10 7.64
N ALA A 203 3.69 -13.29 8.56
CA ALA A 203 3.73 -13.58 9.99
C ALA A 203 2.37 -13.41 10.69
N THR A 204 1.47 -12.59 10.13
CA THR A 204 0.16 -12.29 10.70
C THR A 204 -0.88 -13.29 10.21
N PRO A 205 -1.70 -13.89 11.12
CA PRO A 205 -2.78 -14.78 10.71
C PRO A 205 -3.82 -14.06 9.84
N ILE A 206 -4.07 -14.59 8.64
CA ILE A 206 -5.10 -14.04 7.73
C ILE A 206 -6.48 -14.16 8.37
N ARG A 207 -7.26 -13.07 8.36
CA ARG A 207 -8.65 -13.02 8.81
C ARG A 207 -9.51 -12.24 7.82
N SER A 208 -10.80 -12.54 7.82
CA SER A 208 -11.76 -11.79 7.00
C SER A 208 -11.86 -10.33 7.47
N ALA A 209 -12.20 -9.43 6.56
CA ALA A 209 -12.40 -8.02 6.89
C ALA A 209 -13.45 -7.83 7.99
N LYS A 210 -14.50 -8.67 8.00
CA LYS A 210 -15.55 -8.64 9.03
C LYS A 210 -15.02 -9.01 10.42
N GLU A 211 -14.12 -10.02 10.53
CA GLU A 211 -13.49 -10.40 11.81
C GLU A 211 -12.56 -9.29 12.29
N LEU A 212 -11.73 -8.74 11.39
CA LEU A 212 -10.82 -7.65 11.72
C LEU A 212 -11.55 -6.40 12.19
N HIS A 213 -12.66 -6.07 11.53
CA HIS A 213 -13.51 -4.95 11.93
C HIS A 213 -14.07 -5.12 13.34
N LYS A 214 -14.52 -6.33 13.71
CA LYS A 214 -14.95 -6.64 15.08
C LYS A 214 -13.82 -6.51 16.12
N MET A 215 -12.57 -6.64 15.71
CA MET A 215 -11.40 -6.40 16.55
C MET A 215 -10.98 -4.93 16.62
N GLY A 216 -11.67 -4.02 15.91
CA GLY A 216 -11.39 -2.57 15.92
C GLY A 216 -10.64 -2.05 14.70
N PHE A 217 -10.23 -2.90 13.76
CA PHE A 217 -9.55 -2.45 12.55
C PHE A 217 -10.55 -1.84 11.55
N LYS A 218 -10.17 -0.70 10.98
CA LYS A 218 -10.99 0.07 10.02
C LYS A 218 -10.49 -0.06 8.58
N ILE A 219 -9.20 -0.21 8.40
CA ILE A 219 -8.55 -0.33 7.09
C ILE A 219 -7.92 -1.73 7.01
N ILE A 220 -8.31 -2.49 6.01
CA ILE A 220 -7.82 -3.85 5.79
C ILE A 220 -7.02 -3.87 4.49
N LEU A 221 -5.71 -4.00 4.62
CA LEU A 221 -4.77 -3.94 3.52
C LEU A 221 -4.40 -5.35 3.03
N TYR A 222 -4.50 -5.59 1.72
CA TYR A 222 -3.97 -6.76 1.02
C TYR A 222 -2.89 -6.32 0.03
N PRO A 223 -1.64 -6.11 0.46
CA PRO A 223 -0.63 -5.40 -0.33
C PRO A 223 -0.02 -6.23 -1.45
N LEU A 224 -0.06 -7.57 -1.37
CA LEU A 224 0.70 -8.46 -2.25
C LEU A 224 -0.14 -9.45 -3.05
N SER A 225 -1.44 -9.60 -2.78
CA SER A 225 -2.31 -10.60 -3.41
C SER A 225 -2.28 -10.52 -4.94
N VAL A 226 -2.35 -9.30 -5.49
CA VAL A 226 -2.31 -9.07 -6.95
C VAL A 226 -0.92 -9.41 -7.52
N LEU A 227 0.16 -9.05 -6.83
CA LEU A 227 1.53 -9.35 -7.24
C LEU A 227 1.76 -10.87 -7.30
N TYR A 228 1.34 -11.59 -6.26
CA TYR A 228 1.48 -13.04 -6.20
C TYR A 228 0.64 -13.76 -7.26
N ALA A 229 -0.61 -13.30 -7.47
CA ALA A 229 -1.47 -13.83 -8.52
C ALA A 229 -0.88 -13.61 -9.91
N ASN A 230 -0.39 -12.40 -10.22
CA ASN A 230 0.24 -12.08 -11.51
C ASN A 230 1.53 -12.89 -11.72
N THR A 231 2.34 -13.05 -10.67
CA THR A 231 3.56 -13.88 -10.72
C THR A 231 3.21 -15.34 -11.03
N TYR A 232 2.21 -15.89 -10.34
CA TYR A 232 1.74 -17.25 -10.59
C TYR A 232 1.24 -17.43 -12.03
N ALA A 233 0.36 -16.54 -12.49
CA ALA A 233 -0.19 -16.59 -13.84
C ALA A 233 0.92 -16.49 -14.90
N SER A 234 1.86 -15.56 -14.74
CA SER A 234 3.00 -15.38 -15.64
C SER A 234 3.87 -16.62 -15.71
N LEU A 235 4.17 -17.27 -14.58
CA LEU A 235 4.93 -18.51 -14.54
C LEU A 235 4.21 -19.64 -15.29
N GLN A 236 2.89 -19.76 -15.16
CA GLN A 236 2.12 -20.80 -15.88
C GLN A 236 2.15 -20.58 -17.40
N ILE A 237 1.89 -19.35 -17.82
CA ILE A 237 1.87 -18.99 -19.24
C ILE A 237 3.25 -19.18 -19.90
N LEU A 238 4.30 -18.69 -19.25
CA LEU A 238 5.66 -18.77 -19.78
C LEU A 238 6.19 -20.22 -19.83
N LYS A 239 5.85 -21.06 -18.84
CA LYS A 239 6.17 -22.49 -18.86
C LYS A 239 5.50 -23.22 -20.03
N GLU A 240 4.21 -22.97 -20.28
CA GLU A 240 3.49 -23.57 -21.40
C GLU A 240 4.06 -23.09 -22.73
N LEU A 241 4.27 -21.77 -22.88
CA LEU A 241 4.84 -21.20 -24.10
C LEU A 241 6.23 -21.77 -24.41
N LYS A 242 7.11 -21.89 -23.41
CA LYS A 242 8.45 -22.48 -23.55
C LYS A 242 8.39 -23.96 -23.97
N LYS A 243 7.41 -24.70 -23.42
CA LYS A 243 7.24 -26.14 -23.63
C LYS A 243 6.67 -26.47 -25.03
N THR A 244 5.69 -25.67 -25.47
CA THR A 244 4.85 -26.03 -26.65
C THR A 244 4.95 -25.03 -27.80
N GLY A 245 5.56 -23.86 -27.60
CA GLY A 245 5.60 -22.77 -28.58
C GLY A 245 4.26 -22.06 -28.79
N THR A 246 3.25 -22.34 -27.95
CA THR A 246 1.90 -21.74 -28.08
C THR A 246 1.23 -21.61 -26.73
N THR A 247 0.31 -20.64 -26.59
CA THR A 247 -0.54 -20.45 -25.42
C THR A 247 -1.97 -20.98 -25.61
N SER A 248 -2.26 -21.65 -26.74
CA SER A 248 -3.62 -22.05 -27.13
C SER A 248 -4.37 -22.85 -26.06
N LYS A 249 -3.68 -23.71 -25.30
CA LYS A 249 -4.28 -24.51 -24.21
C LYS A 249 -4.64 -23.69 -22.96
N LEU A 250 -4.14 -22.46 -22.85
CA LEU A 250 -4.38 -21.56 -21.73
C LEU A 250 -5.21 -20.34 -22.14
N ALA A 251 -5.78 -20.32 -23.34
CA ALA A 251 -6.54 -19.17 -23.83
C ALA A 251 -7.70 -18.77 -22.89
N ASN A 252 -8.32 -19.74 -22.22
CA ASN A 252 -9.39 -19.50 -21.25
C ASN A 252 -8.91 -18.91 -19.90
N ARG A 253 -7.61 -18.74 -19.71
CA ARG A 253 -6.98 -18.11 -18.55
C ARG A 253 -6.43 -16.72 -18.86
N LEU A 254 -6.63 -16.25 -20.08
CA LEU A 254 -6.24 -14.93 -20.53
C LEU A 254 -7.49 -14.08 -20.72
N VAL A 255 -7.38 -12.79 -20.40
CA VAL A 255 -8.40 -11.82 -20.79
C VAL A 255 -8.42 -11.70 -22.31
N SER A 256 -9.59 -11.50 -22.90
CA SER A 256 -9.71 -11.27 -24.32
C SER A 256 -9.08 -9.93 -24.72
N PHE A 257 -8.76 -9.80 -26.01
CA PHE A 257 -8.23 -8.55 -26.56
C PHE A 257 -9.18 -7.37 -26.32
N ASP A 258 -10.47 -7.58 -26.47
CA ASP A 258 -11.50 -6.54 -26.28
C ASP A 258 -11.66 -6.17 -24.79
N GLU A 259 -11.70 -7.16 -23.89
CA GLU A 259 -11.73 -6.89 -22.44
C GLU A 259 -10.51 -6.11 -21.98
N PHE A 260 -9.31 -6.44 -22.49
CA PHE A 260 -8.11 -5.68 -22.15
C PHE A 260 -8.18 -4.24 -22.67
N ASN A 261 -8.63 -4.06 -23.91
CA ASN A 261 -8.84 -2.74 -24.51
C ASN A 261 -9.86 -1.88 -23.74
N ASP A 262 -10.89 -2.50 -23.18
CA ASP A 262 -11.85 -1.81 -22.30
C ASP A 262 -11.20 -1.37 -20.99
N ILE A 263 -10.33 -2.20 -20.37
CA ILE A 263 -9.62 -1.84 -19.14
C ILE A 263 -8.72 -0.62 -19.38
N VAL A 264 -8.03 -0.57 -20.52
CA VAL A 264 -7.17 0.58 -20.88
C VAL A 264 -7.93 1.74 -21.55
N GLU A 265 -9.27 1.68 -21.56
CA GLU A 265 -10.18 2.72 -22.07
C GLU A 265 -10.00 3.06 -23.57
N LEU A 266 -9.59 2.09 -24.41
CA LEU A 266 -9.43 2.31 -25.85
C LEU A 266 -10.67 2.94 -26.52
N PRO A 267 -11.93 2.56 -26.21
CA PRO A 267 -13.12 3.20 -26.80
C PRO A 267 -13.20 4.71 -26.54
N LYS A 268 -12.77 5.17 -25.37
CA LYS A 268 -12.70 6.60 -25.02
C LYS A 268 -11.72 7.33 -25.93
N PHE A 269 -10.54 6.76 -26.16
CA PHE A 269 -9.52 7.38 -27.02
C PHE A 269 -9.94 7.38 -28.49
N ARG A 270 -10.59 6.32 -29.00
CA ARG A 270 -11.17 6.28 -30.34
C ARG A 270 -12.22 7.39 -30.54
N LYS A 271 -13.09 7.59 -29.53
CA LYS A 271 -14.07 8.69 -29.56
C LYS A 271 -13.42 10.06 -29.54
N LEU A 272 -12.33 10.22 -28.78
CA LEU A 272 -11.58 11.46 -28.75
C LEU A 272 -10.87 11.73 -30.09
N GLU A 273 -10.22 10.71 -30.66
CA GLU A 273 -9.55 10.79 -31.96
C GLU A 273 -10.51 11.20 -33.08
N SER A 274 -11.73 10.63 -33.08
CA SER A 274 -12.74 10.97 -34.12
C SER A 274 -13.16 12.44 -34.12
N ARG A 275 -12.98 13.18 -33.00
CA ARG A 275 -13.26 14.60 -32.91
C ARG A 275 -12.21 15.48 -33.61
N TYR A 276 -10.99 14.93 -33.80
CA TYR A 276 -9.87 15.63 -34.42
C TYR A 276 -9.60 15.22 -35.88
N LYS A 277 -10.25 14.14 -36.36
CA LYS A 277 -10.25 13.78 -37.78
C LYS A 277 -11.23 14.70 -38.50
N ARG A 278 -10.71 15.51 -39.41
CA ARG A 278 -11.48 16.36 -40.35
C ARG A 278 -11.93 15.53 -41.54
#